data_97f77fd7188ec2b4a1e685855c7669fa
#
_entry.id   97f77fd7188ec2b4a1e685855c7669fa
#
_cell.length_a   1.000
_cell.length_b   1.000
_cell.length_c   1.000
_cell.angle_alpha   90.00
_cell.angle_beta   90.00
_cell.angle_gamma   90.00
#
_symmetry.space_group_name_H-M   'P 1'
#
loop_
_entity.id
_entity.type
_entity.pdbx_description
1 polymer ?
#
loop_
_entity_poly.entity_id
_entity_poly.type
_entity_poly.pdbx_seq_one_letter_code
_entity_poly.pdbx_strand_id
1 'polypeptide(L)'
;MANTSENKALLRAAAIGVGSLGRHHARNYAELANEGRLEFVGVCDIDSETAGRVASGLGAEIFGDWRELLSIVDLVSIATPTETHREIACAFLEKGVHVLVEKPMSLLVAEADQMIAAARASGAKLMVGHLERFNPAMVALRPHVANPLYFEIHRVSPFPNRSLDVDVVLDVMIHDLDAVQWLVGSEVPITAIHAVGIPVISDKVDAANARLEFQNGTVANITASRVGTEKIRKTRFYQTNSYVVLDYATKFASLTSLDAGAADPLLGISVNQLEIVDVEPLRAELTAFLGSIENDTEPPITGEDGRRAVGLAVGVLEKIDEHVGRLRNRFAVKN
;
A
#
# COMPACT_ATOMS: atom_id res chain seq x y z
N MET A 1 4.92 11.36 45.77
CA MET A 1 5.82 10.74 44.76
C MET A 1 5.64 11.51 43.48
N ALA A 2 6.61 12.32 43.11
CA ALA A 2 6.55 13.15 41.90
C ALA A 2 6.70 12.23 40.69
N ASN A 3 5.69 12.27 39.80
CA ASN A 3 5.68 11.59 38.53
C ASN A 3 6.65 12.35 37.61
N THR A 4 7.92 11.95 37.56
CA THR A 4 8.87 12.42 36.57
C THR A 4 8.50 11.76 35.25
N SER A 5 7.55 12.36 34.51
CA SER A 5 7.46 12.11 33.05
C SER A 5 8.79 12.60 32.49
N GLU A 6 9.71 11.69 32.19
CA GLU A 6 10.87 12.00 31.35
C GLU A 6 10.33 12.64 30.08
N ASN A 7 10.77 13.87 29.82
CA ASN A 7 10.41 14.62 28.64
C ASN A 7 11.13 13.95 27.45
N LYS A 8 10.53 12.87 26.89
CA LYS A 8 11.09 12.15 25.74
C LYS A 8 11.20 13.18 24.60
N ALA A 9 12.39 13.38 24.07
CA ALA A 9 12.58 14.29 22.93
C ALA A 9 11.64 13.87 21.79
N LEU A 10 11.04 14.85 21.13
CA LEU A 10 10.19 14.59 19.98
C LEU A 10 11.00 14.01 18.82
N LEU A 11 10.41 13.07 18.10
CA LEU A 11 11.03 12.51 16.89
C LEU A 11 11.02 13.56 15.78
N ARG A 12 12.15 13.71 15.09
CA ARG A 12 12.33 14.65 13.98
C ARG A 12 12.00 13.95 12.66
N ALA A 13 11.03 14.49 11.93
CA ALA A 13 10.48 13.90 10.71
C ALA A 13 10.76 14.75 9.48
N ALA A 14 10.98 14.13 8.32
CA ALA A 14 11.01 14.80 7.02
C ALA A 14 10.27 14.00 5.94
N ALA A 15 9.82 14.71 4.88
CA ALA A 15 9.21 14.10 3.71
C ALA A 15 10.14 14.24 2.49
N ILE A 16 10.45 13.11 1.83
CA ILE A 16 11.36 13.03 0.68
C ILE A 16 10.55 12.68 -0.57
N GLY A 17 10.62 13.52 -1.61
CA GLY A 17 9.76 13.47 -2.77
C GLY A 17 8.39 14.07 -2.44
N VAL A 18 8.21 15.39 -2.66
CA VAL A 18 6.97 16.09 -2.30
C VAL A 18 6.09 16.41 -3.51
N GLY A 19 6.09 15.53 -4.48
CA GLY A 19 5.19 15.56 -5.63
C GLY A 19 3.73 15.27 -5.27
N SER A 20 3.06 14.48 -6.11
CA SER A 20 1.61 14.23 -6.01
C SER A 20 1.18 13.63 -4.66
N LEU A 21 1.94 12.65 -4.12
CA LEU A 21 1.60 11.97 -2.87
C LEU A 21 2.39 12.53 -1.69
N GLY A 22 3.69 12.77 -1.84
CA GLY A 22 4.54 13.20 -0.74
C GLY A 22 4.17 14.55 -0.13
N ARG A 23 3.52 15.45 -0.90
CA ARG A 23 2.94 16.70 -0.33
C ARG A 23 1.90 16.42 0.75
N HIS A 24 1.19 15.28 0.68
CA HIS A 24 0.23 14.89 1.70
C HIS A 24 0.92 14.32 2.93
N HIS A 25 2.07 13.61 2.77
CA HIS A 25 2.92 13.23 3.89
C HIS A 25 3.46 14.47 4.62
N ALA A 26 4.01 15.44 3.88
CA ALA A 26 4.50 16.70 4.44
C ALA A 26 3.41 17.45 5.23
N ARG A 27 2.20 17.57 4.65
CA ARG A 27 1.06 18.19 5.34
C ARG A 27 0.74 17.47 6.65
N ASN A 28 0.62 16.14 6.63
CA ASN A 28 0.29 15.35 7.82
C ASN A 28 1.39 15.45 8.88
N TYR A 29 2.67 15.50 8.49
CA TYR A 29 3.76 15.73 9.45
C TYR A 29 3.68 17.12 10.08
N ALA A 30 3.39 18.16 9.30
CA ALA A 30 3.19 19.51 9.85
C ALA A 30 2.00 19.56 10.83
N GLU A 31 0.90 18.88 10.52
CA GLU A 31 -0.25 18.77 11.43
C GLU A 31 0.11 18.02 12.72
N LEU A 32 0.85 16.90 12.63
CA LEU A 32 1.36 16.16 13.80
C LEU A 32 2.32 16.99 14.65
N ALA A 33 3.15 17.82 14.01
CA ALA A 33 4.04 18.74 14.71
C ALA A 33 3.26 19.83 15.46
N ASN A 34 2.23 20.40 14.85
CA ASN A 34 1.34 21.38 15.51
C ASN A 34 0.61 20.78 16.72
N GLU A 35 0.38 19.46 16.74
CA GLU A 35 -0.19 18.73 17.87
C GLU A 35 0.86 18.35 18.93
N GLY A 36 2.14 18.68 18.71
CA GLY A 36 3.24 18.34 19.62
C GLY A 36 3.61 16.85 19.63
N ARG A 37 3.29 16.11 18.55
CA ARG A 37 3.58 14.66 18.42
C ARG A 37 4.97 14.37 17.85
N LEU A 38 5.53 15.28 17.08
CA LEU A 38 6.86 15.19 16.47
C LEU A 38 7.38 16.60 16.14
N GLU A 39 8.61 16.70 15.68
CA GLU A 39 9.19 17.89 15.05
C GLU A 39 9.22 17.68 13.53
N PHE A 40 8.59 18.55 12.75
CA PHE A 40 8.66 18.50 11.30
C PHE A 40 9.83 19.35 10.82
N VAL A 41 10.93 18.70 10.43
CA VAL A 41 12.18 19.33 10.00
C VAL A 41 12.00 19.99 8.63
N GLY A 42 11.42 19.27 7.65
CA GLY A 42 11.26 19.86 6.33
C GLY A 42 10.91 18.87 5.22
N VAL A 43 11.02 19.39 4.01
CA VAL A 43 10.74 18.68 2.77
C VAL A 43 11.99 18.61 1.90
N CYS A 44 12.14 17.48 1.19
CA CYS A 44 13.22 17.31 0.22
C CYS A 44 12.63 16.95 -1.15
N ASP A 45 13.01 17.67 -2.18
CA ASP A 45 12.71 17.33 -3.58
C ASP A 45 13.82 17.88 -4.49
N ILE A 46 14.12 17.15 -5.56
CA ILE A 46 15.08 17.60 -6.59
C ILE A 46 14.53 18.77 -7.41
N ASP A 47 13.20 18.87 -7.49
CA ASP A 47 12.51 20.02 -8.09
C ASP A 47 12.28 21.11 -7.02
N SER A 48 13.14 22.11 -7.04
CA SER A 48 13.10 23.21 -6.09
C SER A 48 11.81 24.04 -6.13
N GLU A 49 11.11 24.10 -7.27
CA GLU A 49 9.83 24.80 -7.40
C GLU A 49 8.74 24.04 -6.65
N THR A 50 8.69 22.71 -6.83
CA THR A 50 7.76 21.82 -6.10
C THR A 50 8.04 21.85 -4.61
N ALA A 51 9.31 21.73 -4.18
CA ALA A 51 9.70 21.84 -2.78
C ALA A 51 9.27 23.19 -2.17
N GLY A 52 9.58 24.31 -2.87
CA GLY A 52 9.22 25.65 -2.42
C GLY A 52 7.74 25.88 -2.26
N ARG A 53 6.94 25.38 -3.21
CA ARG A 53 5.47 25.47 -3.16
C ARG A 53 4.88 24.70 -1.97
N VAL A 54 5.40 23.52 -1.67
CA VAL A 54 4.92 22.70 -0.54
C VAL A 54 5.40 23.28 0.79
N ALA A 55 6.68 23.63 0.90
CA ALA A 55 7.27 24.16 2.12
C ALA A 55 6.63 25.48 2.57
N SER A 56 6.36 26.41 1.63
CA SER A 56 5.79 27.72 1.93
C SER A 56 4.42 27.63 2.62
N GLY A 57 3.62 26.63 2.27
CA GLY A 57 2.31 26.38 2.91
C GLY A 57 2.40 25.74 4.30
N LEU A 58 3.58 25.21 4.68
CA LEU A 58 3.76 24.44 5.91
C LEU A 58 4.77 25.06 6.88
N GLY A 59 5.47 26.12 6.48
CA GLY A 59 6.57 26.71 7.26
C GLY A 59 7.77 25.77 7.43
N ALA A 60 7.97 24.88 6.47
CA ALA A 60 8.98 23.83 6.53
C ALA A 60 10.30 24.25 5.85
N GLU A 61 11.44 23.69 6.30
CA GLU A 61 12.72 23.87 5.64
C GLU A 61 12.77 23.10 4.32
N ILE A 62 13.59 23.56 3.37
CA ILE A 62 13.72 22.97 2.03
C ILE A 62 15.12 22.39 1.87
N PHE A 63 15.16 21.13 1.43
CA PHE A 63 16.40 20.40 1.13
C PHE A 63 16.39 19.99 -0.35
N GLY A 64 17.50 20.21 -1.05
CA GLY A 64 17.68 19.81 -2.45
C GLY A 64 18.27 18.40 -2.60
N ASP A 65 18.97 17.94 -1.58
CA ASP A 65 19.57 16.60 -1.51
C ASP A 65 19.15 15.91 -0.22
N TRP A 66 18.52 14.74 -0.34
CA TRP A 66 18.10 13.94 0.81
C TRP A 66 19.25 13.54 1.76
N ARG A 67 20.50 13.57 1.28
CA ARG A 67 21.69 13.27 2.09
C ARG A 67 21.90 14.28 3.21
N GLU A 68 21.44 15.51 3.04
CA GLU A 68 21.48 16.55 4.06
C GLU A 68 20.64 16.18 5.30
N LEU A 69 19.61 15.34 5.13
CA LEU A 69 18.74 14.90 6.21
C LEU A 69 19.28 13.74 7.04
N LEU A 70 20.30 13.00 6.56
CA LEU A 70 20.77 11.74 7.18
C LEU A 70 21.21 11.87 8.65
N SER A 71 21.60 13.05 9.11
CA SER A 71 22.08 13.29 10.49
C SER A 71 21.16 14.16 11.33
N ILE A 72 20.07 14.66 10.75
CA ILE A 72 19.19 15.63 11.43
C ILE A 72 17.77 15.15 11.63
N VAL A 73 17.42 13.95 11.14
CA VAL A 73 16.08 13.36 11.29
C VAL A 73 16.15 12.01 11.99
N ASP A 74 15.05 11.61 12.58
CA ASP A 74 14.88 10.30 13.24
C ASP A 74 13.95 9.39 12.43
N LEU A 75 13.08 9.97 11.58
CA LEU A 75 12.22 9.24 10.63
C LEU A 75 11.99 10.01 9.35
N VAL A 76 11.78 9.28 8.25
CA VAL A 76 11.44 9.87 6.95
C VAL A 76 10.28 9.11 6.29
N SER A 77 9.47 9.86 5.49
CA SER A 77 8.63 9.26 4.44
C SER A 77 9.30 9.46 3.08
N ILE A 78 9.39 8.39 2.31
CA ILE A 78 9.97 8.38 0.96
C ILE A 78 8.83 8.16 -0.05
N ALA A 79 8.53 9.19 -0.85
CA ALA A 79 7.50 9.19 -1.87
C ALA A 79 8.05 9.68 -3.23
N THR A 80 9.28 9.31 -3.52
CA THR A 80 10.02 9.56 -4.76
C THR A 80 9.62 8.52 -5.83
N PRO A 81 10.14 8.58 -7.07
CA PRO A 81 9.99 7.48 -8.02
C PRO A 81 10.55 6.16 -7.47
N THR A 82 9.84 5.06 -7.74
CA THR A 82 10.14 3.73 -7.14
C THR A 82 11.58 3.26 -7.34
N GLU A 83 12.18 3.59 -8.48
CA GLU A 83 13.58 3.25 -8.81
C GLU A 83 14.60 3.81 -7.83
N THR A 84 14.25 4.88 -7.09
CA THR A 84 15.13 5.51 -6.11
C THR A 84 14.89 5.02 -4.68
N HIS A 85 13.79 4.31 -4.42
CA HIS A 85 13.39 3.90 -3.08
C HIS A 85 14.47 3.12 -2.35
N ARG A 86 15.07 2.10 -3.02
CA ARG A 86 16.10 1.26 -2.42
C ARG A 86 17.32 2.08 -1.97
N GLU A 87 17.86 2.95 -2.84
CA GLU A 87 19.04 3.74 -2.52
C GLU A 87 18.80 4.63 -1.31
N ILE A 88 17.69 5.39 -1.36
CA ILE A 88 17.35 6.35 -0.31
C ILE A 88 17.02 5.62 1.00
N ALA A 89 16.15 4.61 0.96
CA ALA A 89 15.73 3.88 2.15
C ALA A 89 16.91 3.18 2.84
N CYS A 90 17.77 2.47 2.10
CA CYS A 90 18.94 1.81 2.69
C CYS A 90 19.87 2.82 3.38
N ALA A 91 20.12 3.98 2.76
CA ALA A 91 21.01 5.00 3.35
C ALA A 91 20.48 5.53 4.70
N PHE A 92 19.17 5.75 4.85
CA PHE A 92 18.55 6.15 6.12
C PHE A 92 18.53 5.00 7.13
N LEU A 93 18.10 3.82 6.72
CA LEU A 93 18.03 2.63 7.59
C LEU A 93 19.41 2.29 8.18
N GLU A 94 20.48 2.31 7.37
CA GLU A 94 21.86 2.07 7.82
C GLU A 94 22.35 3.07 8.87
N LYS A 95 21.76 4.26 8.94
CA LYS A 95 21.99 5.28 9.97
C LYS A 95 21.09 5.15 11.19
N GLY A 96 20.21 4.14 11.23
CA GLY A 96 19.24 3.95 12.31
C GLY A 96 18.03 4.88 12.20
N VAL A 97 17.85 5.58 11.09
CA VAL A 97 16.67 6.41 10.83
C VAL A 97 15.52 5.52 10.36
N HIS A 98 14.35 5.69 10.97
CA HIS A 98 13.14 4.95 10.63
C HIS A 98 12.58 5.39 9.27
N VAL A 99 12.09 4.45 8.47
CA VAL A 99 11.65 4.72 7.10
C VAL A 99 10.22 4.23 6.88
N LEU A 100 9.35 5.12 6.39
CA LEU A 100 8.15 4.78 5.69
C LEU A 100 8.40 4.98 4.18
N VAL A 101 8.34 3.92 3.40
CA VAL A 101 8.52 3.98 1.94
C VAL A 101 7.20 3.71 1.24
N GLU A 102 6.87 4.53 0.23
CA GLU A 102 5.66 4.35 -0.55
C GLU A 102 5.68 3.09 -1.41
N LYS A 103 4.47 2.62 -1.73
CA LYS A 103 4.28 1.48 -2.63
C LYS A 103 4.52 1.87 -4.11
N PRO A 104 5.02 0.95 -4.95
CA PRO A 104 5.66 -0.29 -4.56
C PRO A 104 6.98 0.02 -3.85
N MET A 105 7.31 -0.75 -2.80
CA MET A 105 8.54 -0.46 -2.04
C MET A 105 9.80 -0.57 -2.91
N SER A 106 9.74 -1.35 -3.99
CA SER A 106 10.81 -1.53 -4.98
C SER A 106 10.26 -2.10 -6.28
N LEU A 107 11.07 -2.14 -7.33
CA LEU A 107 10.74 -2.81 -8.59
C LEU A 107 11.10 -4.29 -8.55
N LEU A 108 12.08 -4.69 -7.75
CA LEU A 108 12.61 -6.04 -7.66
C LEU A 108 12.57 -6.56 -6.23
N VAL A 109 12.32 -7.86 -6.07
CA VAL A 109 12.33 -8.52 -4.75
C VAL A 109 13.68 -8.38 -4.05
N ALA A 110 14.79 -8.49 -4.81
CA ALA A 110 16.14 -8.35 -4.26
C ALA A 110 16.42 -6.95 -3.66
N GLU A 111 15.79 -5.91 -4.18
CA GLU A 111 15.87 -4.55 -3.62
C GLU A 111 15.09 -4.44 -2.30
N ALA A 112 13.92 -5.06 -2.24
CA ALA A 112 13.14 -5.17 -1.00
C ALA A 112 13.95 -5.92 0.08
N ASP A 113 14.62 -7.03 -0.29
CA ASP A 113 15.47 -7.80 0.61
C ASP A 113 16.62 -6.94 1.19
N GLN A 114 17.22 -6.05 0.38
CA GLN A 114 18.27 -5.13 0.85
C GLN A 114 17.74 -4.15 1.88
N MET A 115 16.58 -3.53 1.64
CA MET A 115 15.96 -2.61 2.61
C MET A 115 15.62 -3.30 3.91
N ILE A 116 15.04 -4.50 3.85
CA ILE A 116 14.72 -5.31 5.04
C ILE A 116 16.00 -5.66 5.81
N ALA A 117 17.07 -6.05 5.11
CA ALA A 117 18.35 -6.36 5.73
C ALA A 117 18.97 -5.15 6.42
N ALA A 118 18.92 -3.96 5.80
CA ALA A 118 19.40 -2.71 6.39
C ALA A 118 18.61 -2.33 7.66
N ALA A 119 17.28 -2.44 7.62
CA ALA A 119 16.42 -2.20 8.76
C ALA A 119 16.75 -3.14 9.93
N ARG A 120 16.90 -4.44 9.66
CA ARG A 120 17.26 -5.44 10.68
C ARG A 120 18.64 -5.20 11.28
N ALA A 121 19.61 -4.82 10.46
CA ALA A 121 20.98 -4.60 10.91
C ALA A 121 21.10 -3.40 11.85
N SER A 122 20.33 -2.34 11.62
CA SER A 122 20.37 -1.12 12.42
C SER A 122 19.35 -1.08 13.56
N GLY A 123 18.33 -1.94 13.53
CA GLY A 123 17.17 -1.87 14.45
C GLY A 123 16.16 -0.77 14.06
N ALA A 124 16.35 -0.08 12.93
CA ALA A 124 15.40 0.90 12.44
C ALA A 124 14.10 0.23 11.96
N LYS A 125 12.97 0.91 12.15
CA LYS A 125 11.68 0.43 11.66
C LYS A 125 11.54 0.75 10.17
N LEU A 126 11.10 -0.23 9.38
CA LEU A 126 10.74 -0.08 7.98
C LEU A 126 9.26 -0.38 7.81
N MET A 127 8.50 0.61 7.37
CA MET A 127 7.08 0.47 7.05
C MET A 127 6.84 0.75 5.56
N VAL A 128 5.88 0.06 4.97
CA VAL A 128 5.51 0.25 3.55
C VAL A 128 4.13 0.90 3.44
N GLY A 129 4.00 1.89 2.55
CA GLY A 129 2.80 2.69 2.34
C GLY A 129 1.67 1.95 1.62
N HIS A 130 1.20 0.82 2.14
CA HIS A 130 -0.01 0.15 1.65
C HIS A 130 -1.27 0.78 2.27
N LEU A 131 -1.53 2.01 1.88
CA LEU A 131 -2.56 2.90 2.42
C LEU A 131 -3.96 2.28 2.51
N GLU A 132 -4.29 1.32 1.63
CA GLU A 132 -5.62 0.67 1.61
C GLU A 132 -5.88 -0.17 2.87
N ARG A 133 -4.86 -0.60 3.62
CA ARG A 133 -5.03 -1.24 4.93
C ARG A 133 -5.55 -0.28 6.00
N PHE A 134 -5.36 1.03 5.80
CA PHE A 134 -5.88 2.11 6.65
C PHE A 134 -7.17 2.75 6.12
N ASN A 135 -7.71 2.25 5.00
CA ASN A 135 -9.01 2.71 4.52
C ASN A 135 -10.08 2.43 5.58
N PRO A 136 -10.88 3.43 5.99
CA PRO A 136 -11.85 3.27 7.06
C PRO A 136 -12.80 2.08 6.89
N ALA A 137 -13.22 1.80 5.65
CA ALA A 137 -14.10 0.66 5.38
C ALA A 137 -13.36 -0.68 5.54
N MET A 138 -12.06 -0.75 5.18
CA MET A 138 -11.23 -1.93 5.41
C MET A 138 -10.97 -2.14 6.91
N VAL A 139 -10.70 -1.07 7.66
CA VAL A 139 -10.50 -1.13 9.11
C VAL A 139 -11.75 -1.65 9.81
N ALA A 140 -12.94 -1.12 9.45
CA ALA A 140 -14.21 -1.60 10.01
C ALA A 140 -14.50 -3.06 9.61
N LEU A 141 -14.12 -3.47 8.41
CA LEU A 141 -14.34 -4.82 7.91
C LEU A 141 -13.42 -5.87 8.54
N ARG A 142 -12.15 -5.53 8.81
CA ARG A 142 -11.10 -6.49 9.20
C ARG A 142 -11.50 -7.43 10.35
N PRO A 143 -12.18 -6.99 11.44
CA PRO A 143 -12.62 -7.86 12.52
C PRO A 143 -13.65 -8.93 12.11
N HIS A 144 -14.31 -8.76 10.98
CA HIS A 144 -15.35 -9.66 10.47
C HIS A 144 -14.84 -10.66 9.43
N VAL A 145 -13.54 -10.61 9.12
CA VAL A 145 -12.91 -11.53 8.15
C VAL A 145 -12.47 -12.79 8.86
N ALA A 146 -13.05 -13.92 8.43
CA ALA A 146 -12.72 -15.25 8.96
C ALA A 146 -12.72 -16.28 7.83
N ASN A 147 -11.53 -16.78 7.47
CA ASN A 147 -11.33 -17.81 6.44
C ASN A 147 -12.02 -17.48 5.10
N PRO A 148 -11.63 -16.42 4.41
CA PRO A 148 -12.19 -16.09 3.10
C PRO A 148 -11.89 -17.21 2.11
N LEU A 149 -12.88 -17.52 1.25
CA LEU A 149 -12.83 -18.63 0.30
C LEU A 149 -12.65 -18.16 -1.14
N TYR A 150 -13.29 -17.04 -1.49
CA TYR A 150 -13.28 -16.55 -2.86
C TYR A 150 -13.38 -15.03 -2.91
N PHE A 151 -12.50 -14.39 -3.68
CA PHE A 151 -12.50 -12.94 -3.90
C PHE A 151 -12.79 -12.59 -5.36
N GLU A 152 -13.59 -11.54 -5.55
CA GLU A 152 -13.79 -10.81 -6.80
C GLU A 152 -13.40 -9.35 -6.59
N ILE A 153 -12.36 -8.89 -7.27
CA ILE A 153 -11.81 -7.55 -7.08
C ILE A 153 -11.74 -6.83 -8.41
N HIS A 154 -12.25 -5.60 -8.42
CA HIS A 154 -12.18 -4.71 -9.56
C HIS A 154 -11.63 -3.35 -9.13
N ARG A 155 -10.49 -2.99 -9.73
CA ARG A 155 -9.88 -1.67 -9.59
C ARG A 155 -9.68 -1.07 -10.95
N VAL A 156 -10.58 -0.18 -11.32
CA VAL A 156 -10.63 0.45 -12.65
C VAL A 156 -10.56 1.97 -12.46
N SER A 157 -9.81 2.65 -13.31
CA SER A 157 -9.75 4.11 -13.36
C SER A 157 -9.68 4.61 -14.81
N PRO A 158 -10.07 5.86 -15.05
CA PRO A 158 -9.68 6.56 -16.29
C PRO A 158 -8.16 6.62 -16.40
N PHE A 159 -7.68 6.80 -17.64
CA PHE A 159 -6.26 6.87 -17.93
C PHE A 159 -5.60 8.05 -17.19
N PRO A 160 -4.59 7.81 -16.39
CA PRO A 160 -3.96 8.87 -15.59
C PRO A 160 -2.93 9.63 -16.42
N ASN A 161 -2.67 10.88 -16.02
CA ASN A 161 -1.59 11.69 -16.59
C ASN A 161 -0.23 11.46 -15.89
N ARG A 162 -0.09 10.36 -15.13
CA ARG A 162 1.10 10.05 -14.30
C ARG A 162 1.33 8.54 -14.25
N SER A 163 2.52 8.14 -13.79
CA SER A 163 2.90 6.72 -13.60
C SER A 163 2.74 5.88 -14.87
N LEU A 164 3.06 6.48 -16.02
CA LEU A 164 3.02 5.78 -17.32
C LEU A 164 4.27 4.95 -17.60
N ASP A 165 5.28 5.12 -16.77
CA ASP A 165 6.55 4.39 -16.75
C ASP A 165 6.45 3.00 -16.15
N VAL A 166 5.41 2.72 -15.36
CA VAL A 166 5.16 1.42 -14.72
C VAL A 166 3.89 0.74 -15.23
N ASP A 167 3.85 -0.59 -15.11
CA ASP A 167 2.68 -1.40 -15.44
C ASP A 167 1.53 -1.20 -14.46
N VAL A 168 0.29 -1.40 -14.93
CA VAL A 168 -0.91 -1.35 -14.06
C VAL A 168 -0.84 -2.33 -12.89
N VAL A 169 -0.04 -3.37 -13.01
CA VAL A 169 0.17 -4.35 -11.92
C VAL A 169 0.90 -3.71 -10.75
N LEU A 170 2.03 -3.04 -10.98
CA LEU A 170 2.81 -2.37 -9.94
C LEU A 170 2.18 -1.06 -9.46
N ASP A 171 1.45 -0.34 -10.32
CA ASP A 171 0.81 0.91 -9.92
C ASP A 171 -0.54 0.69 -9.20
N VAL A 172 -1.39 -0.19 -9.75
CA VAL A 172 -2.80 -0.30 -9.38
C VAL A 172 -3.12 -1.64 -8.69
N MET A 173 -2.76 -2.78 -9.31
CA MET A 173 -3.12 -4.11 -8.81
C MET A 173 -2.42 -4.44 -7.48
N ILE A 174 -1.24 -3.91 -7.24
CA ILE A 174 -0.44 -4.20 -6.03
C ILE A 174 -1.19 -3.90 -4.72
N HIS A 175 -2.08 -2.92 -4.72
CA HIS A 175 -2.95 -2.63 -3.57
C HIS A 175 -3.86 -3.82 -3.23
N ASP A 176 -4.39 -4.47 -4.25
CA ASP A 176 -5.32 -5.58 -4.09
C ASP A 176 -4.57 -6.89 -3.84
N LEU A 177 -3.36 -7.05 -4.41
CA LEU A 177 -2.46 -8.15 -4.11
C LEU A 177 -2.08 -8.16 -2.63
N ASP A 178 -1.69 -7.00 -2.08
CA ASP A 178 -1.40 -6.81 -0.66
C ASP A 178 -2.63 -7.08 0.21
N ALA A 179 -3.77 -6.47 -0.12
CA ALA A 179 -5.00 -6.61 0.66
C ALA A 179 -5.47 -8.07 0.73
N VAL A 180 -5.46 -8.79 -0.40
CA VAL A 180 -5.86 -10.23 -0.43
C VAL A 180 -4.92 -11.07 0.41
N GLN A 181 -3.60 -10.92 0.23
CA GLN A 181 -2.62 -11.69 1.00
C GLN A 181 -2.78 -11.45 2.51
N TRP A 182 -3.00 -10.19 2.91
CA TRP A 182 -3.24 -9.83 4.31
C TRP A 182 -4.55 -10.40 4.87
N LEU A 183 -5.66 -10.38 4.09
CA LEU A 183 -6.96 -10.90 4.51
C LEU A 183 -6.98 -12.43 4.57
N VAL A 184 -6.29 -13.11 3.65
CA VAL A 184 -6.16 -14.58 3.64
C VAL A 184 -5.23 -15.06 4.76
N GLY A 185 -4.22 -14.26 5.08
CA GLY A 185 -3.15 -14.57 6.02
C GLY A 185 -1.80 -14.50 5.33
N SER A 186 -0.94 -13.63 5.83
CA SER A 186 0.36 -13.32 5.20
C SER A 186 1.27 -14.53 5.01
N GLU A 187 1.10 -15.57 5.83
CA GLU A 187 1.90 -16.80 5.80
C GLU A 187 1.30 -17.90 4.91
N VAL A 188 0.07 -17.70 4.38
CA VAL A 188 -0.55 -18.71 3.51
C VAL A 188 0.10 -18.68 2.13
N PRO A 189 0.76 -19.77 1.68
CA PRO A 189 1.44 -19.80 0.39
C PRO A 189 0.46 -19.71 -0.78
N ILE A 190 0.89 -19.05 -1.84
CA ILE A 190 0.23 -19.08 -3.14
C ILE A 190 0.76 -20.29 -3.92
N THR A 191 -0.14 -21.12 -4.41
CA THR A 191 0.16 -22.38 -5.13
C THR A 191 0.10 -22.20 -6.65
N ALA A 192 -0.68 -21.23 -7.15
CA ALA A 192 -0.76 -20.93 -8.57
C ALA A 192 -1.07 -19.45 -8.82
N ILE A 193 -0.49 -18.92 -9.90
CA ILE A 193 -0.78 -17.61 -10.46
C ILE A 193 -1.10 -17.79 -11.93
N HIS A 194 -2.29 -17.33 -12.34
CA HIS A 194 -2.68 -17.22 -13.75
C HIS A 194 -2.95 -15.75 -14.04
N ALA A 195 -2.36 -15.22 -15.10
CA ALA A 195 -2.59 -13.83 -15.42
C ALA A 195 -2.61 -13.57 -16.94
N VAL A 196 -3.38 -12.57 -17.31
CA VAL A 196 -3.40 -11.99 -18.64
C VAL A 196 -3.32 -10.48 -18.51
N GLY A 197 -2.66 -9.83 -19.47
CA GLY A 197 -2.55 -8.38 -19.52
C GLY A 197 -2.26 -7.90 -20.92
N ILE A 198 -2.67 -6.67 -21.20
CA ILE A 198 -2.50 -6.07 -22.50
C ILE A 198 -2.12 -4.59 -22.38
N PRO A 199 -1.23 -4.08 -23.24
CA PRO A 199 -1.09 -2.66 -23.50
C PRO A 199 -2.28 -2.20 -24.34
N VAL A 200 -2.87 -1.04 -24.00
CA VAL A 200 -4.02 -0.47 -24.73
C VAL A 200 -3.71 0.94 -25.23
N ILE A 201 -3.14 1.79 -24.37
CA ILE A 201 -2.84 3.19 -24.66
C ILE A 201 -1.34 3.46 -24.54
N SER A 202 -0.67 2.82 -23.59
CA SER A 202 0.78 2.94 -23.38
C SER A 202 1.53 1.71 -23.90
N ASP A 203 2.88 1.76 -23.87
CA ASP A 203 3.73 0.60 -24.16
C ASP A 203 3.81 -0.40 -22.99
N LYS A 204 3.20 -0.06 -21.86
CA LYS A 204 3.11 -0.88 -20.65
C LYS A 204 1.77 -1.61 -20.59
N VAL A 205 1.65 -2.58 -19.71
CA VAL A 205 0.37 -3.22 -19.43
C VAL A 205 -0.59 -2.21 -18.80
N ASP A 206 -1.70 -1.90 -19.50
CA ASP A 206 -2.71 -0.94 -19.06
C ASP A 206 -3.94 -1.59 -18.44
N ALA A 207 -4.19 -2.86 -18.79
CA ALA A 207 -5.26 -3.67 -18.23
C ALA A 207 -4.75 -5.09 -17.95
N ALA A 208 -5.04 -5.62 -16.78
CA ALA A 208 -4.62 -6.94 -16.35
C ALA A 208 -5.72 -7.63 -15.54
N ASN A 209 -5.79 -8.96 -15.66
CA ASN A 209 -6.54 -9.83 -14.78
C ASN A 209 -5.61 -10.90 -14.24
N ALA A 210 -5.67 -11.15 -12.94
CA ALA A 210 -4.91 -12.17 -12.25
C ALA A 210 -5.85 -13.07 -11.43
N ARG A 211 -5.59 -14.38 -11.47
CA ARG A 211 -6.19 -15.37 -10.58
C ARG A 211 -5.09 -15.96 -9.71
N LEU A 212 -5.25 -15.85 -8.39
CA LEU A 212 -4.38 -16.41 -7.37
C LEU A 212 -5.07 -17.59 -6.71
N GLU A 213 -4.34 -18.69 -6.49
CA GLU A 213 -4.81 -19.84 -5.74
C GLU A 213 -3.90 -20.05 -4.53
N PHE A 214 -4.50 -20.15 -3.34
CA PHE A 214 -3.80 -20.29 -2.08
C PHE A 214 -3.83 -21.73 -1.57
N GLN A 215 -2.82 -22.11 -0.79
CA GLN A 215 -2.70 -23.47 -0.26
C GLN A 215 -3.89 -23.90 0.61
N ASN A 216 -4.55 -22.94 1.29
CA ASN A 216 -5.74 -23.20 2.09
C ASN A 216 -7.03 -23.33 1.25
N GLY A 217 -6.94 -23.31 -0.09
CA GLY A 217 -8.07 -23.40 -1.02
C GLY A 217 -8.73 -22.07 -1.37
N THR A 218 -8.31 -20.95 -0.77
CA THR A 218 -8.80 -19.63 -1.15
C THR A 218 -8.40 -19.30 -2.59
N VAL A 219 -9.30 -18.63 -3.31
CA VAL A 219 -9.05 -18.15 -4.67
C VAL A 219 -9.37 -16.66 -4.76
N ALA A 220 -8.53 -15.89 -5.45
CA ALA A 220 -8.78 -14.48 -5.73
C ALA A 220 -8.70 -14.18 -7.22
N ASN A 221 -9.75 -13.56 -7.78
CA ASN A 221 -9.75 -12.98 -9.11
C ASN A 221 -9.63 -11.45 -8.98
N ILE A 222 -8.60 -10.87 -9.58
CA ILE A 222 -8.26 -9.46 -9.46
C ILE A 222 -8.20 -8.85 -10.85
N THR A 223 -9.00 -7.83 -11.11
CA THR A 223 -8.97 -7.05 -12.34
C THR A 223 -8.49 -5.64 -12.02
N ALA A 224 -7.40 -5.23 -12.68
CA ALA A 224 -6.89 -3.87 -12.62
C ALA A 224 -6.84 -3.26 -14.03
N SER A 225 -7.34 -2.03 -14.17
CA SER A 225 -7.31 -1.31 -15.43
C SER A 225 -7.17 0.19 -15.20
N ARG A 226 -6.35 0.83 -16.02
CA ARG A 226 -6.21 2.29 -16.07
C ARG A 226 -6.77 2.91 -17.35
N VAL A 227 -7.61 2.15 -18.08
CA VAL A 227 -8.24 2.58 -19.35
C VAL A 227 -9.78 2.53 -19.26
N GLY A 228 -10.32 2.57 -18.06
CA GLY A 228 -11.76 2.60 -17.84
C GLY A 228 -12.37 3.98 -18.04
N THR A 229 -13.69 4.03 -18.16
CA THR A 229 -14.48 5.27 -18.18
C THR A 229 -14.99 5.66 -16.80
N GLU A 230 -14.98 4.72 -15.85
CA GLU A 230 -15.47 4.87 -14.49
C GLU A 230 -14.35 4.60 -13.48
N LYS A 231 -14.51 5.14 -12.27
CA LYS A 231 -13.63 4.84 -11.14
C LYS A 231 -14.27 3.79 -10.25
N ILE A 232 -13.76 2.56 -10.31
CA ILE A 232 -14.22 1.43 -9.51
C ILE A 232 -13.09 0.98 -8.59
N ARG A 233 -13.38 0.82 -7.30
CA ARG A 233 -12.45 0.27 -6.31
C ARG A 233 -13.23 -0.64 -5.37
N LYS A 234 -13.60 -1.83 -5.85
CA LYS A 234 -14.50 -2.75 -5.14
C LYS A 234 -13.86 -4.10 -4.94
N THR A 235 -13.99 -4.60 -3.71
CA THR A 235 -13.70 -5.97 -3.32
C THR A 235 -14.97 -6.63 -2.85
N ARG A 236 -15.26 -7.80 -3.37
CA ARG A 236 -16.28 -8.71 -2.88
C ARG A 236 -15.62 -10.01 -2.51
N PHE A 237 -16.04 -10.62 -1.40
CA PHE A 237 -15.55 -11.95 -1.09
C PHE A 237 -16.58 -12.75 -0.31
N TYR A 238 -16.42 -14.06 -0.42
CA TYR A 238 -17.24 -15.06 0.23
C TYR A 238 -16.41 -15.77 1.29
N GLN A 239 -17.00 -15.97 2.42
CA GLN A 239 -16.48 -16.82 3.50
C GLN A 239 -17.60 -17.71 4.00
N THR A 240 -17.31 -18.67 4.87
CA THR A 240 -18.36 -19.58 5.35
C THR A 240 -19.52 -18.78 5.93
N ASN A 241 -20.73 -19.02 5.40
CA ASN A 241 -22.00 -18.40 5.80
C ASN A 241 -22.07 -16.87 5.68
N SER A 242 -21.18 -16.24 4.94
CA SER A 242 -21.27 -14.80 4.73
C SER A 242 -20.67 -14.33 3.40
N TYR A 243 -21.19 -13.19 2.96
CA TYR A 243 -20.75 -12.46 1.77
C TYR A 243 -20.44 -11.02 2.15
N VAL A 244 -19.30 -10.54 1.71
CA VAL A 244 -18.78 -9.22 2.05
C VAL A 244 -18.66 -8.35 0.80
N VAL A 245 -19.07 -7.10 0.93
CA VAL A 245 -18.83 -6.04 -0.07
C VAL A 245 -18.06 -4.93 0.57
N LEU A 246 -16.97 -4.53 -0.07
CA LEU A 246 -16.15 -3.38 0.29
C LEU A 246 -16.00 -2.46 -0.92
N ASP A 247 -16.28 -1.17 -0.75
CA ASP A 247 -16.01 -0.12 -1.73
C ASP A 247 -15.07 0.91 -1.11
N TYR A 248 -13.82 0.91 -1.56
CA TYR A 248 -12.78 1.82 -1.05
C TYR A 248 -13.04 3.28 -1.40
N ALA A 249 -13.70 3.53 -2.55
CA ALA A 249 -13.91 4.89 -3.03
C ALA A 249 -15.00 5.61 -2.24
N THR A 250 -16.06 4.89 -1.88
CA THR A 250 -17.19 5.43 -1.10
C THR A 250 -17.07 5.17 0.40
N LYS A 251 -15.98 4.48 0.82
CA LYS A 251 -15.77 4.05 2.20
C LYS A 251 -16.97 3.26 2.73
N PHE A 252 -17.44 2.29 1.94
CA PHE A 252 -18.60 1.47 2.27
C PHE A 252 -18.16 0.03 2.52
N ALA A 253 -18.71 -0.59 3.58
CA ALA A 253 -18.58 -2.00 3.83
C ALA A 253 -19.89 -2.60 4.32
N SER A 254 -20.25 -3.79 3.82
CA SER A 254 -21.41 -4.55 4.29
C SER A 254 -21.10 -6.04 4.39
N LEU A 255 -21.76 -6.66 5.35
CA LEU A 255 -21.71 -8.09 5.63
C LEU A 255 -23.12 -8.67 5.48
N THR A 256 -23.31 -9.57 4.52
CA THR A 256 -24.48 -10.42 4.44
C THR A 256 -24.13 -11.75 5.10
N SER A 257 -24.89 -12.16 6.11
CA SER A 257 -24.66 -13.41 6.83
C SER A 257 -25.91 -14.26 6.89
N LEU A 258 -25.72 -15.57 6.98
CA LEU A 258 -26.78 -16.58 7.13
C LEU A 258 -26.69 -17.15 8.54
N ASP A 259 -27.81 -17.07 9.27
CA ASP A 259 -28.02 -17.85 10.49
C ASP A 259 -28.37 -19.30 10.11
N ALA A 260 -27.40 -20.19 10.26
CA ALA A 260 -27.58 -21.62 9.97
C ALA A 260 -28.59 -22.32 10.90
N GLY A 261 -28.98 -21.68 12.02
CA GLY A 261 -29.99 -22.19 12.96
C GLY A 261 -31.42 -21.74 12.63
N ALA A 262 -31.62 -20.87 11.65
CA ALA A 262 -32.95 -20.40 11.26
C ALA A 262 -33.81 -21.54 10.69
N ALA A 263 -35.07 -21.65 11.13
CA ALA A 263 -35.99 -22.66 10.64
C ALA A 263 -36.30 -22.51 9.14
N ASP A 264 -36.25 -21.29 8.62
CA ASP A 264 -36.31 -20.96 7.20
C ASP A 264 -35.01 -20.25 6.82
N PRO A 265 -34.21 -20.80 5.88
CA PRO A 265 -32.98 -20.16 5.44
C PRO A 265 -33.12 -18.72 4.94
N LEU A 266 -34.30 -18.38 4.32
CA LEU A 266 -34.53 -17.01 3.85
C LEU A 266 -34.74 -16.03 5.01
N LEU A 267 -35.30 -16.48 6.12
CA LEU A 267 -35.48 -15.67 7.33
C LEU A 267 -34.17 -15.54 8.14
N GLY A 268 -33.21 -16.42 7.88
CA GLY A 268 -31.86 -16.35 8.48
C GLY A 268 -30.90 -15.38 7.81
N ILE A 269 -31.27 -14.78 6.66
CA ILE A 269 -30.39 -13.83 5.97
C ILE A 269 -30.47 -12.47 6.65
N SER A 270 -29.31 -11.95 7.06
CA SER A 270 -29.16 -10.58 7.57
C SER A 270 -28.16 -9.82 6.71
N VAL A 271 -28.45 -8.53 6.45
CA VAL A 271 -27.55 -7.61 5.74
C VAL A 271 -27.20 -6.47 6.68
N ASN A 272 -25.95 -6.41 7.11
CA ASN A 272 -25.47 -5.41 8.05
C ASN A 272 -24.49 -4.49 7.31
N GLN A 273 -24.83 -3.21 7.20
CA GLN A 273 -23.86 -2.18 6.82
C GLN A 273 -22.98 -1.89 8.05
N LEU A 274 -21.67 -1.92 7.85
CA LEU A 274 -20.73 -1.64 8.93
C LEU A 274 -20.67 -0.14 9.22
N GLU A 275 -20.54 0.22 10.48
CA GLU A 275 -20.32 1.59 10.90
C GLU A 275 -18.87 1.98 10.58
N ILE A 276 -18.69 3.09 9.87
CA ILE A 276 -17.41 3.59 9.41
C ILE A 276 -17.03 4.84 10.20
N VAL A 277 -15.93 4.76 10.93
CA VAL A 277 -15.31 5.95 11.54
C VAL A 277 -14.42 6.60 10.49
N ASP A 278 -14.83 7.76 9.99
CA ASP A 278 -14.12 8.43 8.89
C ASP A 278 -12.84 9.11 9.39
N VAL A 279 -11.72 8.43 9.23
CA VAL A 279 -10.37 8.93 9.50
C VAL A 279 -9.63 9.04 8.17
N GLU A 280 -8.81 10.07 8.00
CA GLU A 280 -7.94 10.17 6.82
C GLU A 280 -6.94 9.00 6.82
N PRO A 281 -6.92 8.13 5.78
CA PRO A 281 -6.07 6.94 5.77
C PRO A 281 -4.58 7.25 5.98
N LEU A 282 -4.04 8.27 5.30
CA LEU A 282 -2.63 8.64 5.42
C LEU A 282 -2.28 9.16 6.83
N ARG A 283 -3.21 9.90 7.45
CA ARG A 283 -3.05 10.32 8.83
C ARG A 283 -2.98 9.13 9.78
N ALA A 284 -3.86 8.15 9.59
CA ALA A 284 -3.88 6.93 10.38
C ALA A 284 -2.58 6.11 10.19
N GLU A 285 -2.10 6.00 8.96
CA GLU A 285 -0.85 5.31 8.61
C GLU A 285 0.36 5.94 9.28
N LEU A 286 0.55 7.25 9.15
CA LEU A 286 1.67 7.99 9.77
C LEU A 286 1.59 7.94 11.30
N THR A 287 0.38 8.04 11.87
CA THR A 287 0.19 7.92 13.32
C THR A 287 0.54 6.51 13.81
N ALA A 288 0.18 5.47 13.07
CA ALA A 288 0.51 4.09 13.39
C ALA A 288 2.03 3.82 13.30
N PHE A 289 2.69 4.39 12.28
CA PHE A 289 4.14 4.31 12.15
C PHE A 289 4.85 5.00 13.32
N LEU A 290 4.47 6.23 13.64
CA LEU A 290 4.99 6.96 14.80
C LEU A 290 4.80 6.15 16.09
N GLY A 291 3.59 5.60 16.30
CA GLY A 291 3.29 4.77 17.45
C GLY A 291 4.16 3.50 17.54
N SER A 292 4.51 2.89 16.40
CA SER A 292 5.39 1.72 16.37
C SER A 292 6.82 2.06 16.81
N ILE A 293 7.29 3.27 16.47
CA ILE A 293 8.61 3.77 16.88
C ILE A 293 8.60 4.12 18.38
N GLU A 294 7.57 4.86 18.84
CA GLU A 294 7.42 5.29 20.23
C GLU A 294 7.36 4.13 21.24
N ASN A 295 6.70 3.03 20.83
CA ASN A 295 6.46 1.86 21.68
C ASN A 295 7.41 0.68 21.38
N ASP A 296 8.35 0.85 20.47
CA ASP A 296 9.26 -0.19 19.99
C ASP A 296 8.55 -1.48 19.54
N THR A 297 7.45 -1.33 18.82
CA THR A 297 6.68 -2.44 18.24
C THR A 297 6.95 -2.59 16.75
N GLU A 298 6.58 -3.71 16.15
CA GLU A 298 6.58 -3.84 14.68
C GLU A 298 5.57 -2.87 14.05
N PRO A 299 5.93 -2.26 12.91
CA PRO A 299 4.97 -1.50 12.11
C PRO A 299 3.82 -2.38 11.62
N PRO A 300 2.60 -1.84 11.50
CA PRO A 300 1.43 -2.62 11.05
C PRO A 300 1.53 -3.12 9.60
N ILE A 301 2.42 -2.53 8.80
CA ILE A 301 2.76 -2.97 7.44
C ILE A 301 4.28 -3.05 7.35
N THR A 302 4.79 -4.24 7.45
CA THR A 302 6.24 -4.50 7.54
C THR A 302 6.92 -4.44 6.17
N GLY A 303 8.25 -4.39 6.15
CA GLY A 303 9.02 -4.58 4.94
C GLY A 303 8.74 -5.92 4.26
N GLU A 304 8.49 -6.97 5.05
CA GLU A 304 8.12 -8.30 4.58
C GLU A 304 6.76 -8.32 3.88
N ASP A 305 5.79 -7.51 4.35
CA ASP A 305 4.51 -7.34 3.66
C ASP A 305 4.72 -6.69 2.29
N GLY A 306 5.49 -5.60 2.23
CA GLY A 306 5.84 -4.94 0.98
C GLY A 306 6.59 -5.86 0.01
N ARG A 307 7.57 -6.63 0.52
CA ARG A 307 8.30 -7.63 -0.27
C ARG A 307 7.36 -8.69 -0.87
N ARG A 308 6.39 -9.19 -0.09
CA ARG A 308 5.38 -10.14 -0.59
C ARG A 308 4.55 -9.52 -1.71
N ALA A 309 4.08 -8.29 -1.52
CA ALA A 309 3.31 -7.59 -2.54
C ALA A 309 4.10 -7.39 -3.84
N VAL A 310 5.40 -7.00 -3.75
CA VAL A 310 6.30 -6.91 -4.91
C VAL A 310 6.48 -8.28 -5.55
N GLY A 311 6.74 -9.33 -4.77
CA GLY A 311 6.92 -10.68 -5.28
C GLY A 311 5.69 -11.20 -6.05
N LEU A 312 4.49 -10.91 -5.53
CA LEU A 312 3.24 -11.23 -6.22
C LEU A 312 3.07 -10.44 -7.52
N ALA A 313 3.36 -9.14 -7.50
CA ALA A 313 3.28 -8.31 -8.68
C ALA A 313 4.24 -8.78 -9.78
N VAL A 314 5.48 -9.13 -9.42
CA VAL A 314 6.48 -9.71 -10.32
C VAL A 314 5.97 -11.04 -10.89
N GLY A 315 5.45 -11.95 -10.04
CA GLY A 315 4.89 -13.22 -10.50
C GLY A 315 3.70 -13.07 -11.44
N VAL A 316 2.85 -12.07 -11.23
CA VAL A 316 1.75 -11.71 -12.14
C VAL A 316 2.31 -11.21 -13.48
N LEU A 317 3.32 -10.33 -13.47
CA LEU A 317 3.95 -9.82 -14.69
C LEU A 317 4.62 -10.92 -15.51
N GLU A 318 5.31 -11.87 -14.88
CA GLU A 318 5.89 -13.05 -15.56
C GLU A 318 4.81 -13.84 -16.31
N LYS A 319 3.64 -14.06 -15.70
CA LYS A 319 2.52 -14.75 -16.34
C LYS A 319 1.90 -13.95 -17.48
N ILE A 320 1.86 -12.63 -17.36
CA ILE A 320 1.42 -11.75 -18.45
C ILE A 320 2.40 -11.82 -19.63
N ASP A 321 3.71 -11.82 -19.37
CA ASP A 321 4.73 -11.92 -20.43
C ASP A 321 4.62 -13.26 -21.17
N GLU A 322 4.43 -14.38 -20.46
CA GLU A 322 4.14 -15.67 -21.08
C GLU A 322 2.89 -15.64 -21.98
N HIS A 323 1.84 -14.94 -21.54
CA HIS A 323 0.60 -14.79 -22.32
C HIS A 323 0.83 -13.94 -23.57
N VAL A 324 1.47 -12.77 -23.45
CA VAL A 324 1.78 -11.86 -24.56
C VAL A 324 2.69 -12.56 -25.58
N GLY A 325 3.68 -13.34 -25.13
CA GLY A 325 4.54 -14.14 -25.99
C GLY A 325 3.72 -15.13 -26.84
N ARG A 326 2.74 -15.82 -26.25
CA ARG A 326 1.83 -16.71 -26.97
C ARG A 326 0.99 -16.00 -28.03
N LEU A 327 0.51 -14.78 -27.71
CA LEU A 327 -0.26 -13.96 -28.66
C LEU A 327 0.59 -13.53 -29.85
N ARG A 328 1.80 -13.02 -29.62
CA ARG A 328 2.73 -12.62 -30.69
C ARG A 328 3.03 -13.76 -31.64
N ASN A 329 3.30 -14.95 -31.13
CA ASN A 329 3.53 -16.14 -31.94
C ASN A 329 2.30 -16.53 -32.77
N ARG A 330 1.10 -16.40 -32.21
CA ARG A 330 -0.16 -16.70 -32.91
C ARG A 330 -0.43 -15.75 -34.08
N PHE A 331 -0.04 -14.48 -33.98
CA PHE A 331 -0.25 -13.49 -35.04
C PHE A 331 0.92 -13.42 -36.02
N ALA A 332 2.15 -13.77 -35.62
CA ALA A 332 3.31 -13.84 -36.52
C ALA A 332 3.22 -15.00 -37.52
N VAL A 333 2.50 -16.09 -37.19
CA VAL A 333 2.29 -17.23 -38.13
C VAL A 333 1.24 -16.96 -39.22
N LYS A 334 0.55 -15.80 -39.18
CA LYS A 334 -0.48 -15.43 -40.14
C LYS A 334 -0.03 -14.43 -41.21
N ASN A 335 1.22 -13.98 -41.17
CA ASN A 335 1.89 -13.17 -42.20
C ASN A 335 2.94 -14.01 -42.89
#